data_6c1fc791e84abf9eb5281b82772ebeb6
#
_entry.id   6c1fc791e84abf9eb5281b82772ebeb6
#
_cell.length_a   1.000
_cell.length_b   1.000
_cell.length_c   1.000
_cell.angle_alpha   90.00
_cell.angle_beta   90.00
_cell.angle_gamma   90.00
#
_symmetry.space_group_name_H-M   'P 1'
#
loop_
_entity.id
_entity.type
_entity.pdbx_description
1 polymer ?
#
loop_
_entity_poly.entity_id
_entity_poly.type
_entity_poly.pdbx_seq_one_letter_code
_entity_poly.pdbx_strand_id
1 'polypeptide(L)'
;MRVSLSRRGSLISRQWLVLAVASLIIAGLQSLLLVIGRLPFLSTVFDDPLFFRRALVVHVNLALLVWFYAFLMALYFALPSAHRVRRGSAVAPTLAALGVLAIIGAASVPGAVPVLSNYVPFIDHPLFTGGLIAFGAGVVIGALDRRLLPANPARDSKLISSAPAAGIRAGVVALLLAALTFAASSAATLRDLPRDTYYELVAWAGGHVLQFANVAGMTAVWLVLLESALGRPPVAYRTASVLYALLILPLVAAPLVALEGPASRVFFTELMRWGIFPVVTVFIALCARAVLREARIRGAALLRDPDVLTFGASALLSVAGFVLGASIRGSSTLIPAHYHASIGAVTIGYMAITYRLLARHGMPVRGKLTRVAAVQPALFGAGQLVFALGFALAGAHGMARKAYGSE
;
A
#
# COMPACT_ATOMS: atom_id res chain seq x y z
N MET A 1 -30.39 2.33 -18.20
CA MET A 1 -30.03 0.96 -17.77
C MET A 1 -28.96 1.05 -16.67
N ARG A 2 -29.28 0.70 -15.41
CA ARG A 2 -28.33 0.78 -14.28
C ARG A 2 -27.28 -0.32 -14.48
N VAL A 3 -26.03 0.04 -14.72
CA VAL A 3 -24.93 -0.92 -14.68
C VAL A 3 -24.67 -1.26 -13.20
N SER A 4 -25.34 -2.28 -12.70
CA SER A 4 -24.97 -2.89 -11.43
C SER A 4 -23.67 -3.70 -11.63
N LEU A 5 -22.77 -3.66 -10.64
CA LEU A 5 -21.70 -4.67 -10.59
C LEU A 5 -22.34 -6.06 -10.74
N SER A 6 -21.70 -6.95 -11.51
CA SER A 6 -22.13 -8.35 -11.45
C SER A 6 -22.06 -8.82 -9.99
N ARG A 7 -23.05 -9.57 -9.52
CA ARG A 7 -23.05 -10.11 -8.13
C ARG A 7 -21.70 -10.74 -7.75
N ARG A 8 -21.06 -11.44 -8.69
CA ARG A 8 -19.72 -12.04 -8.50
C ARG A 8 -18.62 -10.98 -8.30
N GLY A 9 -18.60 -9.90 -9.10
CA GLY A 9 -17.59 -8.84 -8.94
C GLY A 9 -17.70 -8.14 -7.58
N SER A 10 -18.93 -7.89 -7.12
CA SER A 10 -19.18 -7.33 -5.80
C SER A 10 -18.74 -8.27 -4.68
N LEU A 11 -18.98 -9.57 -4.79
CA LEU A 11 -18.53 -10.56 -3.80
C LEU A 11 -17.01 -10.60 -3.70
N ILE A 12 -16.30 -10.65 -4.82
CA ILE A 12 -14.83 -10.69 -4.87
C ILE A 12 -14.23 -9.40 -4.29
N SER A 13 -14.77 -8.22 -4.66
CA SER A 13 -14.37 -6.94 -4.08
C SER A 13 -14.53 -6.96 -2.55
N ARG A 14 -15.65 -7.50 -2.03
CA ARG A 14 -15.90 -7.64 -0.60
C ARG A 14 -14.89 -8.59 0.07
N GLN A 15 -14.57 -9.72 -0.55
CA GLN A 15 -13.60 -10.68 -0.01
C GLN A 15 -12.20 -10.05 0.12
N TRP A 16 -11.74 -9.34 -0.91
CA TRP A 16 -10.48 -8.60 -0.87
C TRP A 16 -10.49 -7.49 0.18
N LEU A 17 -11.62 -6.76 0.32
CA LEU A 17 -11.75 -5.72 1.34
C LEU A 17 -11.68 -6.30 2.76
N VAL A 18 -12.36 -7.43 3.01
CA VAL A 18 -12.32 -8.13 4.30
C VAL A 18 -10.89 -8.59 4.61
N LEU A 19 -10.20 -9.19 3.64
CA LEU A 19 -8.80 -9.60 3.82
C LEU A 19 -7.90 -8.41 4.15
N ALA A 20 -8.04 -7.29 3.44
CA ALA A 20 -7.27 -6.08 3.67
C ALA A 20 -7.49 -5.52 5.09
N VAL A 21 -8.75 -5.31 5.47
CA VAL A 21 -9.10 -4.73 6.78
C VAL A 21 -8.71 -5.66 7.92
N ALA A 22 -8.95 -6.97 7.80
CA ALA A 22 -8.54 -7.95 8.80
C ALA A 22 -7.01 -7.95 8.99
N SER A 23 -6.25 -7.90 7.90
CA SER A 23 -4.78 -7.83 7.95
C SER A 23 -4.29 -6.57 8.66
N LEU A 24 -4.91 -5.42 8.40
CA LEU A 24 -4.55 -4.17 9.08
C LEU A 24 -4.87 -4.22 10.59
N ILE A 25 -6.02 -4.80 10.97
CA ILE A 25 -6.39 -4.98 12.38
C ILE A 25 -5.37 -5.90 13.08
N ILE A 26 -5.03 -7.04 12.47
CA ILE A 26 -4.04 -7.97 13.04
C ILE A 26 -2.67 -7.30 13.13
N ALA A 27 -2.26 -6.53 12.12
CA ALA A 27 -1.02 -5.78 12.17
C ALA A 27 -1.02 -4.75 13.32
N GLY A 28 -2.14 -4.04 13.53
CA GLY A 28 -2.30 -3.13 14.66
C GLY A 28 -2.17 -3.83 16.02
N LEU A 29 -2.80 -4.98 16.20
CA LEU A 29 -2.67 -5.79 17.41
C LEU A 29 -1.24 -6.28 17.62
N GLN A 30 -0.55 -6.69 16.55
CA GLN A 30 0.86 -7.06 16.63
C GLN A 30 1.77 -5.90 17.01
N SER A 31 1.48 -4.67 16.54
CA SER A 31 2.26 -3.49 16.97
C SER A 31 2.16 -3.25 18.47
N LEU A 32 0.97 -3.44 19.07
CA LEU A 32 0.79 -3.39 20.52
C LEU A 32 1.59 -4.51 21.22
N LEU A 33 1.52 -5.74 20.70
CA LEU A 33 2.30 -6.86 21.21
C LEU A 33 3.80 -6.57 21.21
N LEU A 34 4.32 -5.96 20.13
CA LEU A 34 5.73 -5.57 20.01
C LEU A 34 6.15 -4.52 21.04
N VAL A 35 5.26 -3.57 21.37
CA VAL A 35 5.52 -2.56 22.42
C VAL A 35 5.49 -3.20 23.81
N ILE A 36 4.46 -3.99 24.08
CA ILE A 36 4.29 -4.71 25.35
C ILE A 36 5.45 -5.69 25.58
N GLY A 37 5.90 -6.40 24.55
CA GLY A 37 7.02 -7.34 24.62
C GLY A 37 8.38 -6.72 24.99
N ARG A 38 8.48 -5.39 24.99
CA ARG A 38 9.67 -4.67 25.51
C ARG A 38 9.64 -4.43 27.02
N LEU A 39 8.53 -4.74 27.68
CA LEU A 39 8.45 -4.62 29.13
C LEU A 39 9.26 -5.74 29.81
N PRO A 40 10.12 -5.41 30.78
CA PRO A 40 11.09 -6.37 31.36
C PRO A 40 10.46 -7.67 31.90
N PHE A 41 9.25 -7.58 32.46
CA PHE A 41 8.56 -8.73 33.04
C PHE A 41 8.01 -9.72 31.98
N LEU A 42 7.84 -9.29 30.75
CA LEU A 42 7.32 -10.17 29.68
C LEU A 42 8.42 -10.93 28.94
N SER A 43 9.66 -10.52 29.06
CA SER A 43 10.80 -11.29 28.55
C SER A 43 10.91 -12.68 29.21
N THR A 44 10.32 -12.85 30.39
CA THR A 44 10.30 -14.13 31.15
C THR A 44 9.13 -15.04 30.76
N VAL A 45 8.15 -14.52 29.98
CA VAL A 45 6.97 -15.30 29.58
C VAL A 45 7.15 -15.98 28.22
N PHE A 46 8.07 -15.45 27.39
CA PHE A 46 8.33 -15.98 26.06
C PHE A 46 9.73 -16.62 26.03
N ASP A 47 9.77 -17.93 26.01
CA ASP A 47 11.04 -18.69 25.95
C ASP A 47 11.80 -18.55 24.64
N ASP A 48 11.12 -18.15 23.58
CA ASP A 48 11.72 -18.00 22.24
C ASP A 48 12.19 -16.56 21.99
N PRO A 49 13.50 -16.28 22.01
CA PRO A 49 14.04 -14.93 21.87
C PRO A 49 13.78 -14.33 20.49
N LEU A 50 13.48 -15.15 19.47
CA LEU A 50 13.19 -14.68 18.09
C LEU A 50 11.70 -14.40 17.86
N PHE A 51 10.81 -14.75 18.80
CA PHE A 51 9.36 -14.60 18.60
C PHE A 51 8.97 -13.16 18.24
N PHE A 52 9.43 -12.16 18.99
CA PHE A 52 9.09 -10.76 18.72
C PHE A 52 9.68 -10.25 17.40
N ARG A 53 10.85 -10.71 16.99
CA ARG A 53 11.44 -10.38 15.68
C ARG A 53 10.61 -10.99 14.56
N ARG A 54 10.10 -12.22 14.69
CA ARG A 54 9.19 -12.84 13.72
C ARG A 54 7.84 -12.13 13.70
N ALA A 55 7.29 -11.76 14.84
CA ALA A 55 6.06 -10.98 14.94
C ALA A 55 6.22 -9.61 14.22
N LEU A 56 7.39 -8.96 14.34
CA LEU A 56 7.68 -7.73 13.59
C LEU A 56 7.68 -7.97 12.08
N VAL A 57 8.28 -9.05 11.59
CA VAL A 57 8.25 -9.41 10.17
C VAL A 57 6.82 -9.58 9.68
N VAL A 58 6.00 -10.30 10.42
CA VAL A 58 4.58 -10.51 10.08
C VAL A 58 3.80 -9.19 10.14
N HIS A 59 3.99 -8.37 11.19
CA HIS A 59 3.39 -7.04 11.30
C HIS A 59 3.66 -6.18 10.05
N VAL A 60 4.91 -6.10 9.63
CA VAL A 60 5.31 -5.31 8.45
C VAL A 60 4.65 -5.85 7.18
N ASN A 61 4.67 -7.17 6.96
CA ASN A 61 4.03 -7.74 5.77
C ASN A 61 2.52 -7.54 5.74
N LEU A 62 1.84 -7.67 6.89
CA LEU A 62 0.39 -7.42 6.96
C LEU A 62 0.04 -5.95 6.72
N ALA A 63 0.83 -5.02 7.29
CA ALA A 63 0.58 -3.58 7.19
C ALA A 63 0.97 -2.96 5.85
N LEU A 64 2.01 -3.49 5.17
CA LEU A 64 2.57 -2.87 3.96
C LEU A 64 2.30 -3.69 2.69
N LEU A 65 2.28 -5.00 2.79
CA LEU A 65 2.09 -5.86 1.63
C LEU A 65 0.62 -6.25 1.50
N VAL A 66 0.07 -6.92 2.52
CA VAL A 66 -1.28 -7.48 2.44
C VAL A 66 -2.34 -6.38 2.44
N TRP A 67 -2.28 -5.43 3.38
CA TRP A 67 -3.22 -4.32 3.46
C TRP A 67 -3.32 -3.56 2.13
N PHE A 68 -2.21 -3.12 1.58
CA PHE A 68 -2.23 -2.27 0.40
C PHE A 68 -2.70 -3.02 -0.84
N TYR A 69 -2.21 -4.23 -1.09
CA TYR A 69 -2.50 -4.90 -2.36
C TYR A 69 -3.83 -5.63 -2.34
N ALA A 70 -4.26 -6.16 -1.20
CA ALA A 70 -5.64 -6.64 -1.06
C ALA A 70 -6.65 -5.49 -1.19
N PHE A 71 -6.33 -4.30 -0.65
CA PHE A 71 -7.20 -3.12 -0.79
C PHE A 71 -7.26 -2.62 -2.24
N LEU A 72 -6.13 -2.54 -2.92
CA LEU A 72 -6.09 -2.19 -4.34
C LEU A 72 -6.91 -3.18 -5.19
N MET A 73 -6.83 -4.48 -4.87
CA MET A 73 -7.66 -5.50 -5.51
C MET A 73 -9.15 -5.33 -5.19
N ALA A 74 -9.51 -4.91 -3.98
CA ALA A 74 -10.90 -4.58 -3.64
C ALA A 74 -11.43 -3.43 -4.49
N LEU A 75 -10.64 -2.35 -4.67
CA LEU A 75 -10.95 -1.23 -5.57
C LEU A 75 -11.04 -1.69 -7.03
N TYR A 76 -10.12 -2.54 -7.48
CA TYR A 76 -10.10 -3.06 -8.84
C TYR A 76 -11.38 -3.86 -9.17
N PHE A 77 -11.81 -4.75 -8.27
CA PHE A 77 -13.06 -5.48 -8.46
C PHE A 77 -14.32 -4.63 -8.23
N ALA A 78 -14.19 -3.44 -7.64
CA ALA A 78 -15.23 -2.44 -7.58
C ALA A 78 -15.37 -1.61 -8.88
N LEU A 79 -14.44 -1.71 -9.82
CA LEU A 79 -14.55 -1.07 -11.13
C LEU A 79 -15.69 -1.66 -11.96
N PRO A 80 -16.40 -0.83 -12.77
CA PRO A 80 -17.36 -1.34 -13.72
C PRO A 80 -16.67 -2.21 -14.78
N SER A 81 -17.32 -3.31 -15.17
CA SER A 81 -16.84 -4.20 -16.22
C SER A 81 -17.98 -4.64 -17.13
N ALA A 82 -17.73 -4.62 -18.44
CA ALA A 82 -18.65 -5.20 -19.43
C ALA A 82 -18.55 -6.73 -19.50
N HIS A 83 -17.47 -7.29 -18.93
CA HIS A 83 -17.17 -8.70 -19.04
C HIS A 83 -17.51 -9.47 -17.75
N ARG A 84 -17.81 -10.75 -17.90
CA ARG A 84 -17.95 -11.65 -16.74
C ARG A 84 -16.59 -11.83 -16.05
N VAL A 85 -16.59 -11.98 -14.73
CA VAL A 85 -15.41 -12.32 -13.94
C VAL A 85 -14.82 -13.62 -14.43
N ARG A 86 -13.51 -13.68 -14.62
CA ARG A 86 -12.80 -14.93 -14.97
C ARG A 86 -12.92 -15.94 -13.83
N ARG A 87 -12.97 -17.23 -14.15
CA ARG A 87 -13.07 -18.31 -13.14
C ARG A 87 -11.89 -18.25 -12.15
N GLY A 88 -10.66 -18.05 -12.64
CA GLY A 88 -9.48 -17.91 -11.80
C GLY A 88 -9.57 -16.74 -10.82
N SER A 89 -10.12 -15.59 -11.25
CA SER A 89 -10.28 -14.43 -10.37
C SER A 89 -11.26 -14.68 -9.21
N ALA A 90 -12.15 -15.68 -9.31
CA ALA A 90 -13.07 -16.02 -8.24
C ALA A 90 -12.40 -16.75 -7.05
N VAL A 91 -11.32 -17.49 -7.31
CA VAL A 91 -10.56 -18.22 -6.27
C VAL A 91 -9.38 -17.41 -5.72
N ALA A 92 -9.01 -16.33 -6.40
CA ALA A 92 -7.88 -15.49 -6.06
C ALA A 92 -7.86 -14.98 -4.60
N PRO A 93 -8.97 -14.41 -4.05
CA PRO A 93 -8.97 -13.94 -2.66
C PRO A 93 -8.86 -15.09 -1.64
N THR A 94 -9.37 -16.29 -1.95
CA THR A 94 -9.21 -17.46 -1.07
C THR A 94 -7.75 -17.90 -1.03
N LEU A 95 -7.09 -18.01 -2.18
CA LEU A 95 -5.66 -18.33 -2.25
C LEU A 95 -4.81 -17.33 -1.50
N ALA A 96 -5.09 -16.04 -1.69
CA ALA A 96 -4.41 -14.97 -0.97
C ALA A 96 -4.63 -15.07 0.55
N ALA A 97 -5.86 -15.36 1.01
CA ALA A 97 -6.16 -15.53 2.43
C ALA A 97 -5.43 -16.71 3.05
N LEU A 98 -5.34 -17.85 2.36
CA LEU A 98 -4.53 -18.99 2.81
C LEU A 98 -3.05 -18.63 2.91
N GLY A 99 -2.54 -17.84 1.95
CA GLY A 99 -1.18 -17.30 2.03
C GLY A 99 -0.96 -16.42 3.25
N VAL A 100 -1.90 -15.54 3.57
CA VAL A 100 -1.84 -14.67 4.76
C VAL A 100 -1.87 -15.48 6.05
N LEU A 101 -2.69 -16.52 6.14
CA LEU A 101 -2.72 -17.42 7.30
C LEU A 101 -1.37 -18.14 7.49
N ALA A 102 -0.72 -18.57 6.40
CA ALA A 102 0.60 -19.17 6.45
C ALA A 102 1.68 -18.17 6.91
N ILE A 103 1.62 -16.91 6.44
CA ILE A 103 2.51 -15.83 6.89
C ILE A 103 2.36 -15.60 8.41
N ILE A 104 1.13 -15.52 8.90
CA ILE A 104 0.84 -15.33 10.34
C ILE A 104 1.34 -16.54 11.15
N GLY A 105 1.03 -17.75 10.71
CA GLY A 105 1.44 -18.98 11.38
C GLY A 105 2.96 -19.14 11.47
N ALA A 106 3.71 -18.61 10.52
CA ALA A 106 5.17 -18.68 10.54
C ALA A 106 5.82 -17.91 11.71
N ALA A 107 5.13 -16.92 12.29
CA ALA A 107 5.63 -16.24 13.48
C ALA A 107 5.77 -17.17 14.70
N SER A 108 4.94 -18.22 14.77
CA SER A 108 4.91 -19.17 15.89
C SER A 108 5.81 -20.40 15.66
N VAL A 109 6.60 -20.45 14.58
CA VAL A 109 7.49 -21.57 14.30
C VAL A 109 8.80 -21.40 15.08
N PRO A 110 9.10 -22.24 16.08
CA PRO A 110 10.33 -22.17 16.85
C PRO A 110 11.56 -22.34 15.95
N GLY A 111 12.61 -21.56 16.20
CA GLY A 111 13.85 -21.62 15.44
C GLY A 111 13.83 -21.02 14.04
N ALA A 112 12.66 -20.63 13.50
CA ALA A 112 12.60 -19.92 12.23
C ALA A 112 13.26 -18.54 12.35
N VAL A 113 14.19 -18.22 11.42
CA VAL A 113 15.04 -17.04 11.53
C VAL A 113 14.39 -15.84 10.83
N PRO A 114 14.11 -14.74 11.55
CA PRO A 114 13.62 -13.50 10.94
C PRO A 114 14.76 -12.74 10.26
N VAL A 115 14.48 -12.25 9.03
CA VAL A 115 15.37 -11.43 8.22
C VAL A 115 14.70 -10.09 7.96
N LEU A 116 15.29 -9.01 8.46
CA LEU A 116 14.73 -7.66 8.38
C LEU A 116 15.21 -6.93 7.12
N SER A 117 14.99 -7.54 5.95
CA SER A 117 15.27 -6.90 4.65
C SER A 117 14.37 -5.68 4.42
N ASN A 118 14.80 -4.80 3.51
CA ASN A 118 14.01 -3.65 3.10
C ASN A 118 12.81 -4.08 2.24
N TYR A 119 11.72 -3.31 2.27
CA TYR A 119 10.46 -3.52 1.56
C TYR A 119 9.68 -4.75 2.00
N VAL A 120 10.24 -5.95 1.91
CA VAL A 120 9.62 -7.21 2.28
C VAL A 120 10.55 -7.95 3.23
N PRO A 121 10.36 -7.82 4.55
CA PRO A 121 11.10 -8.65 5.51
C PRO A 121 10.59 -10.09 5.44
N PHE A 122 11.49 -11.05 5.74
CA PHE A 122 11.23 -12.49 5.62
C PHE A 122 11.37 -13.21 6.95
N ILE A 123 10.67 -14.32 7.07
CA ILE A 123 11.04 -15.40 7.99
C ILE A 123 11.61 -16.52 7.10
N ASP A 124 12.88 -16.89 7.34
CA ASP A 124 13.54 -17.95 6.60
C ASP A 124 12.98 -19.31 6.99
N HIS A 125 11.78 -19.59 6.45
CA HIS A 125 11.04 -20.83 6.67
C HIS A 125 10.07 -21.07 5.50
N PRO A 126 9.92 -22.34 5.03
CA PRO A 126 9.07 -22.68 3.88
C PRO A 126 7.60 -22.24 4.04
N LEU A 127 7.06 -22.29 5.25
CA LEU A 127 5.69 -21.85 5.53
C LEU A 127 5.49 -20.35 5.21
N PHE A 128 6.47 -19.50 5.58
CA PHE A 128 6.41 -18.07 5.30
C PHE A 128 6.57 -17.77 3.80
N THR A 129 7.58 -18.39 3.18
CA THR A 129 7.85 -18.20 1.73
C THR A 129 6.68 -18.74 0.90
N GLY A 130 6.15 -19.93 1.23
CA GLY A 130 4.95 -20.44 0.60
C GLY A 130 3.73 -19.55 0.79
N GLY A 131 3.60 -18.94 1.97
CA GLY A 131 2.56 -17.95 2.27
C GLY A 131 2.67 -16.69 1.40
N LEU A 132 3.88 -16.13 1.25
CA LEU A 132 4.11 -14.98 0.36
C LEU A 132 3.81 -15.32 -1.10
N ILE A 133 4.25 -16.49 -1.57
CA ILE A 133 3.98 -16.95 -2.94
C ILE A 133 2.47 -17.15 -3.16
N ALA A 134 1.75 -17.76 -2.22
CA ALA A 134 0.31 -17.97 -2.33
C ALA A 134 -0.46 -16.64 -2.33
N PHE A 135 -0.09 -15.68 -1.47
CA PHE A 135 -0.65 -14.32 -1.48
C PHE A 135 -0.39 -13.63 -2.81
N GLY A 136 0.87 -13.59 -3.26
CA GLY A 136 1.27 -12.98 -4.53
C GLY A 136 0.58 -13.63 -5.74
N ALA A 137 0.49 -14.96 -5.78
CA ALA A 137 -0.24 -15.68 -6.82
C ALA A 137 -1.72 -15.33 -6.85
N GLY A 138 -2.36 -15.23 -5.67
CA GLY A 138 -3.73 -14.72 -5.56
C GLY A 138 -3.88 -13.33 -6.16
N VAL A 139 -2.99 -12.39 -5.82
CA VAL A 139 -2.98 -11.03 -6.38
C VAL A 139 -2.81 -11.06 -7.90
N VAL A 140 -1.84 -11.79 -8.43
CA VAL A 140 -1.58 -11.91 -9.88
C VAL A 140 -2.77 -12.53 -10.63
N ILE A 141 -3.32 -13.63 -10.12
CA ILE A 141 -4.49 -14.27 -10.73
C ILE A 141 -5.70 -13.33 -10.77
N GLY A 142 -5.91 -12.58 -9.68
CA GLY A 142 -6.94 -11.55 -9.61
C GLY A 142 -6.69 -10.39 -10.57
N ALA A 143 -5.45 -9.92 -10.68
CA ALA A 143 -5.03 -8.82 -11.54
C ALA A 143 -5.23 -9.11 -13.05
N LEU A 144 -5.12 -10.38 -13.45
CA LEU A 144 -5.35 -10.82 -14.82
C LEU A 144 -6.83 -10.88 -15.23
N ASP A 145 -7.74 -10.31 -14.43
CA ASP A 145 -9.16 -10.14 -14.81
C ASP A 145 -9.32 -9.14 -15.96
N ARG A 146 -10.39 -9.29 -16.73
CA ARG A 146 -10.68 -8.43 -17.89
C ARG A 146 -10.97 -6.97 -17.55
N ARG A 147 -11.08 -6.59 -16.27
CA ARG A 147 -11.17 -5.21 -15.80
C ARG A 147 -9.93 -4.37 -16.09
N LEU A 148 -8.81 -5.02 -16.38
CA LEU A 148 -7.60 -4.36 -16.83
C LEU A 148 -7.83 -3.59 -18.13
N LEU A 149 -8.70 -4.10 -19.00
CA LEU A 149 -9.11 -3.42 -20.22
C LEU A 149 -10.06 -2.24 -19.88
N PRO A 150 -9.88 -1.07 -20.52
CA PRO A 150 -10.78 0.05 -20.32
C PRO A 150 -12.22 -0.34 -20.65
N ALA A 151 -13.15 -0.04 -19.75
CA ALA A 151 -14.57 -0.09 -20.08
C ALA A 151 -14.94 1.13 -20.93
N ASN A 152 -16.00 1.01 -21.75
CA ASN A 152 -16.54 2.15 -22.50
C ASN A 152 -16.87 3.29 -21.50
N PRO A 153 -16.39 4.55 -21.74
CA PRO A 153 -16.60 5.68 -20.84
C PRO A 153 -18.09 5.98 -20.54
N ALA A 154 -19.00 5.59 -21.41
CA ALA A 154 -20.46 5.72 -21.19
C ALA A 154 -20.99 4.84 -20.03
N ARG A 155 -20.15 4.04 -19.36
CA ARG A 155 -20.50 3.11 -18.27
C ARG A 155 -19.83 3.44 -16.95
N ASP A 156 -19.52 4.70 -16.68
CA ASP A 156 -18.95 5.12 -15.40
C ASP A 156 -19.83 4.69 -14.24
N SER A 157 -19.20 4.16 -13.20
CA SER A 157 -19.91 3.84 -11.97
C SER A 157 -20.15 5.11 -11.16
N LYS A 158 -21.25 5.18 -10.40
CA LYS A 158 -21.51 6.31 -9.48
C LYS A 158 -20.43 6.50 -8.42
N LEU A 159 -19.58 5.49 -8.15
CA LEU A 159 -18.55 5.57 -7.13
C LEU A 159 -17.16 5.92 -7.69
N ILE A 160 -16.80 5.36 -8.86
CA ILE A 160 -15.46 5.50 -9.43
C ILE A 160 -15.61 5.93 -10.88
N SER A 161 -15.24 7.17 -11.16
CA SER A 161 -15.23 7.75 -12.52
C SER A 161 -13.99 7.31 -13.32
N SER A 162 -13.87 7.76 -14.55
CA SER A 162 -12.84 7.31 -15.50
C SER A 162 -11.41 7.64 -15.05
N ALA A 163 -11.18 8.81 -14.43
CA ALA A 163 -9.84 9.23 -14.00
C ALA A 163 -9.29 8.35 -12.84
N PRO A 164 -10.00 8.17 -11.72
CA PRO A 164 -9.55 7.24 -10.69
C PRO A 164 -9.52 5.77 -11.15
N ALA A 165 -10.41 5.37 -12.08
CA ALA A 165 -10.36 4.02 -12.65
C ALA A 165 -9.07 3.76 -13.45
N ALA A 166 -8.54 4.78 -14.14
CA ALA A 166 -7.23 4.69 -14.80
C ALA A 166 -6.11 4.47 -13.78
N GLY A 167 -6.12 5.19 -12.66
CA GLY A 167 -5.13 5.03 -11.58
C GLY A 167 -5.18 3.64 -10.91
N ILE A 168 -6.38 3.11 -10.64
CA ILE A 168 -6.53 1.76 -10.10
C ILE A 168 -5.95 0.71 -11.08
N ARG A 169 -6.23 0.83 -12.38
CA ARG A 169 -5.64 -0.06 -13.40
C ARG A 169 -4.12 0.09 -13.49
N ALA A 170 -3.61 1.31 -13.44
CA ALA A 170 -2.17 1.60 -13.39
C ALA A 170 -1.51 0.90 -12.19
N GLY A 171 -2.12 0.98 -11.01
CA GLY A 171 -1.66 0.27 -9.82
C GLY A 171 -1.64 -1.24 -10.01
N VAL A 172 -2.66 -1.82 -10.65
CA VAL A 172 -2.70 -3.27 -10.94
C VAL A 172 -1.64 -3.66 -11.96
N VAL A 173 -1.36 -2.84 -12.99
CA VAL A 173 -0.24 -3.07 -13.92
C VAL A 173 1.09 -3.04 -13.17
N ALA A 174 1.29 -2.08 -12.25
CA ALA A 174 2.49 -2.03 -11.42
C ALA A 174 2.64 -3.31 -10.55
N LEU A 175 1.55 -3.87 -10.01
CA LEU A 175 1.60 -5.16 -9.28
C LEU A 175 2.07 -6.33 -10.17
N LEU A 176 1.60 -6.39 -11.41
CA LEU A 176 2.04 -7.43 -12.35
C LEU A 176 3.53 -7.26 -12.70
N LEU A 177 3.97 -6.03 -12.96
CA LEU A 177 5.38 -5.74 -13.22
C LEU A 177 6.25 -6.01 -11.98
N ALA A 178 5.76 -5.70 -10.77
CA ALA A 178 6.46 -6.05 -9.54
C ALA A 178 6.63 -7.56 -9.38
N ALA A 179 5.58 -8.35 -9.65
CA ALA A 179 5.67 -9.81 -9.59
C ALA A 179 6.72 -10.37 -10.57
N LEU A 180 6.76 -9.86 -11.80
CA LEU A 180 7.78 -10.21 -12.78
C LEU A 180 9.19 -9.78 -12.32
N THR A 181 9.30 -8.61 -11.71
CA THR A 181 10.57 -8.08 -11.17
C THR A 181 11.08 -8.94 -9.99
N PHE A 182 10.18 -9.36 -9.08
CA PHE A 182 10.54 -10.31 -8.01
C PHE A 182 11.01 -11.66 -8.57
N ALA A 183 10.34 -12.19 -9.58
CA ALA A 183 10.76 -13.43 -10.23
C ALA A 183 12.15 -13.27 -10.88
N ALA A 184 12.40 -12.17 -11.59
CA ALA A 184 13.69 -11.87 -12.19
C ALA A 184 14.80 -11.71 -11.13
N SER A 185 14.56 -10.93 -10.06
CA SER A 185 15.51 -10.79 -8.94
C SER A 185 15.84 -12.14 -8.28
N SER A 186 14.81 -12.97 -8.05
CA SER A 186 15.01 -14.30 -7.46
C SER A 186 15.82 -15.22 -8.34
N ALA A 187 15.67 -15.12 -9.67
CA ALA A 187 16.45 -15.89 -10.64
C ALA A 187 17.89 -15.42 -10.76
N ALA A 188 18.14 -14.11 -10.62
CA ALA A 188 19.47 -13.50 -10.75
C ALA A 188 20.28 -13.51 -9.44
N THR A 189 19.67 -13.77 -8.29
CA THR A 189 20.35 -13.75 -6.99
C THR A 189 20.92 -15.12 -6.66
N LEU A 190 22.23 -15.18 -6.41
CA LEU A 190 22.93 -16.41 -6.03
C LEU A 190 22.48 -16.90 -4.65
N ARG A 191 22.28 -18.21 -4.52
CA ARG A 191 21.73 -18.83 -3.30
C ARG A 191 22.77 -19.07 -2.20
N ASP A 192 24.04 -19.01 -2.52
CA ASP A 192 25.19 -19.19 -1.61
C ASP A 192 25.56 -17.92 -0.85
N LEU A 193 24.88 -16.81 -1.13
CA LEU A 193 25.07 -15.55 -0.40
C LEU A 193 24.63 -15.67 1.08
N PRO A 194 25.24 -14.87 1.98
CA PRO A 194 24.72 -14.72 3.32
C PRO A 194 23.23 -14.40 3.32
N ARG A 195 22.47 -15.03 4.24
CA ARG A 195 21.00 -14.97 4.28
C ARG A 195 20.46 -13.55 4.17
N ASP A 196 20.98 -12.61 4.95
CA ASP A 196 20.48 -11.22 4.94
C ASP A 196 20.72 -10.54 3.58
N THR A 197 21.87 -10.80 2.96
CA THR A 197 22.20 -10.28 1.62
C THR A 197 21.28 -10.88 0.56
N TYR A 198 21.04 -12.20 0.61
CA TYR A 198 20.15 -12.89 -0.33
C TYR A 198 18.74 -12.29 -0.31
N TYR A 199 18.10 -12.23 0.86
CA TYR A 199 16.74 -11.69 0.97
C TYR A 199 16.66 -10.20 0.68
N GLU A 200 17.68 -9.42 1.01
CA GLU A 200 17.74 -8.00 0.67
C GLU A 200 17.77 -7.80 -0.87
N LEU A 201 18.58 -8.58 -1.60
CA LEU A 201 18.66 -8.50 -3.05
C LEU A 201 17.37 -8.95 -3.74
N VAL A 202 16.79 -10.06 -3.29
CA VAL A 202 15.50 -10.55 -3.81
C VAL A 202 14.40 -9.53 -3.62
N ALA A 203 14.35 -8.87 -2.45
CA ALA A 203 13.30 -7.91 -2.12
C ALA A 203 13.50 -6.53 -2.76
N TRP A 204 14.74 -6.14 -3.11
CA TRP A 204 15.09 -4.77 -3.48
C TRP A 204 14.35 -4.27 -4.72
N ALA A 205 14.53 -4.93 -5.85
CA ALA A 205 13.99 -4.47 -7.12
C ALA A 205 12.45 -4.50 -7.14
N GLY A 206 11.87 -5.67 -6.84
CA GLY A 206 10.41 -5.83 -6.78
C GLY A 206 9.75 -4.93 -5.75
N GLY A 207 10.40 -4.73 -4.59
CA GLY A 207 9.93 -3.83 -3.54
C GLY A 207 9.85 -2.37 -3.98
N HIS A 208 10.82 -1.88 -4.77
CA HIS A 208 10.74 -0.54 -5.35
C HIS A 208 9.56 -0.42 -6.34
N VAL A 209 9.35 -1.41 -7.21
CA VAL A 209 8.24 -1.41 -8.17
C VAL A 209 6.88 -1.43 -7.47
N LEU A 210 6.75 -2.14 -6.35
CA LEU A 210 5.52 -2.16 -5.54
C LEU A 210 5.10 -0.76 -5.05
N GLN A 211 6.02 0.16 -4.83
CA GLN A 211 5.67 1.52 -4.37
C GLN A 211 4.88 2.30 -5.43
N PHE A 212 5.07 2.00 -6.71
CA PHE A 212 4.29 2.61 -7.78
C PHE A 212 2.81 2.17 -7.73
N ALA A 213 2.54 0.92 -7.36
CA ALA A 213 1.18 0.46 -7.14
C ALA A 213 0.50 1.19 -5.98
N ASN A 214 1.24 1.41 -4.88
CA ASN A 214 0.76 2.16 -3.72
C ASN A 214 0.39 3.60 -4.10
N VAL A 215 1.27 4.27 -4.83
CA VAL A 215 1.09 5.66 -5.28
C VAL A 215 -0.06 5.78 -6.28
N ALA A 216 -0.18 4.87 -7.24
CA ALA A 216 -1.28 4.87 -8.20
C ALA A 216 -2.64 4.67 -7.49
N GLY A 217 -2.70 3.75 -6.53
CA GLY A 217 -3.89 3.53 -5.70
C GLY A 217 -4.24 4.74 -4.83
N MET A 218 -3.26 5.34 -4.16
CA MET A 218 -3.43 6.53 -3.33
C MET A 218 -3.97 7.72 -4.13
N THR A 219 -3.33 8.05 -5.24
CA THR A 219 -3.74 9.17 -6.09
C THR A 219 -5.11 8.93 -6.73
N ALA A 220 -5.43 7.69 -7.10
CA ALA A 220 -6.77 7.33 -7.57
C ALA A 220 -7.83 7.58 -6.48
N VAL A 221 -7.55 7.25 -5.23
CA VAL A 221 -8.45 7.53 -4.11
C VAL A 221 -8.59 9.03 -3.86
N TRP A 222 -7.51 9.82 -3.95
CA TRP A 222 -7.62 11.28 -3.87
C TRP A 222 -8.62 11.83 -4.89
N LEU A 223 -8.58 11.34 -6.14
CA LEU A 223 -9.51 11.76 -7.16
C LEU A 223 -10.96 11.39 -6.82
N VAL A 224 -11.21 10.20 -6.25
CA VAL A 224 -12.56 9.79 -5.80
C VAL A 224 -13.08 10.69 -4.68
N LEU A 225 -12.26 10.92 -3.65
CA LEU A 225 -12.64 11.73 -2.49
C LEU A 225 -12.94 13.17 -2.91
N LEU A 226 -12.03 13.78 -3.66
CA LEU A 226 -12.18 15.16 -4.10
C LEU A 226 -13.30 15.35 -5.12
N GLU A 227 -13.54 14.40 -6.02
CA GLU A 227 -14.70 14.45 -6.94
C GLU A 227 -16.02 14.48 -6.15
N SER A 228 -16.10 13.74 -5.06
CA SER A 228 -17.27 13.78 -4.16
C SER A 228 -17.43 15.13 -3.46
N ALA A 229 -16.36 15.67 -2.89
CA ALA A 229 -16.40 16.94 -2.15
C ALA A 229 -16.67 18.14 -3.06
N LEU A 230 -16.05 18.15 -4.25
CA LEU A 230 -16.14 19.26 -5.22
C LEU A 230 -17.39 19.16 -6.13
N GLY A 231 -18.01 17.98 -6.25
CA GLY A 231 -19.11 17.73 -7.19
C GLY A 231 -18.65 17.66 -8.66
N ARG A 232 -17.34 17.66 -8.92
CA ARG A 232 -16.73 17.59 -10.25
C ARG A 232 -15.33 16.99 -10.17
N PRO A 233 -14.80 16.40 -11.26
CA PRO A 233 -13.45 15.86 -11.27
C PRO A 233 -12.40 16.94 -10.94
N PRO A 234 -11.50 16.71 -9.94
CA PRO A 234 -10.42 17.65 -9.61
C PRO A 234 -9.36 17.73 -10.71
N VAL A 235 -9.17 16.65 -11.46
CA VAL A 235 -8.23 16.52 -12.56
C VAL A 235 -8.94 15.92 -13.76
N ALA A 236 -8.73 16.48 -14.96
CA ALA A 236 -9.32 15.96 -16.19
C ALA A 236 -8.79 14.54 -16.50
N TYR A 237 -9.64 13.68 -17.06
CA TYR A 237 -9.28 12.29 -17.40
C TYR A 237 -8.01 12.19 -18.25
N ARG A 238 -7.86 13.02 -19.29
CA ARG A 238 -6.66 13.01 -20.15
C ARG A 238 -5.39 13.33 -19.36
N THR A 239 -5.42 14.35 -18.50
CA THR A 239 -4.29 14.73 -17.67
C THR A 239 -3.93 13.61 -16.67
N ALA A 240 -4.93 13.04 -15.99
CA ALA A 240 -4.72 11.92 -15.08
C ALA A 240 -4.13 10.70 -15.81
N SER A 241 -4.63 10.37 -17.01
CA SER A 241 -4.14 9.25 -17.81
C SER A 241 -2.68 9.43 -18.24
N VAL A 242 -2.28 10.65 -18.61
CA VAL A 242 -0.88 10.96 -18.95
C VAL A 242 0.01 10.79 -17.70
N LEU A 243 -0.42 11.31 -16.54
CA LEU A 243 0.35 11.17 -15.29
C LEU A 243 0.50 9.69 -14.88
N TYR A 244 -0.56 8.88 -15.01
CA TYR A 244 -0.47 7.45 -14.76
C TYR A 244 0.40 6.72 -15.79
N ALA A 245 0.37 7.13 -17.06
CA ALA A 245 1.27 6.57 -18.06
C ALA A 245 2.74 6.89 -17.73
N LEU A 246 3.06 8.13 -17.35
CA LEU A 246 4.40 8.53 -16.91
C LEU A 246 4.86 7.75 -15.66
N LEU A 247 3.93 7.42 -14.76
CA LEU A 247 4.21 6.62 -13.57
C LEU A 247 4.56 5.16 -13.93
N ILE A 248 3.87 4.56 -14.90
CA ILE A 248 3.95 3.12 -15.19
C ILE A 248 4.94 2.79 -16.31
N LEU A 249 5.09 3.64 -17.31
CA LEU A 249 5.93 3.37 -18.47
C LEU A 249 7.38 3.00 -18.10
N PRO A 250 8.06 3.69 -17.16
CA PRO A 250 9.42 3.33 -16.75
C PRO A 250 9.53 1.94 -16.13
N LEU A 251 8.44 1.40 -15.57
CA LEU A 251 8.44 0.08 -14.92
C LEU A 251 8.53 -1.08 -15.91
N VAL A 252 8.27 -0.85 -17.20
CA VAL A 252 8.31 -1.91 -18.22
C VAL A 252 9.72 -2.50 -18.34
N ALA A 253 10.76 -1.70 -18.11
CA ALA A 253 12.13 -2.16 -18.11
C ALA A 253 12.54 -2.89 -16.81
N ALA A 254 11.81 -2.71 -15.71
CA ALA A 254 12.20 -3.18 -14.39
C ALA A 254 12.49 -4.70 -14.32
N PRO A 255 11.66 -5.62 -14.88
CA PRO A 255 11.96 -7.04 -14.86
C PRO A 255 13.26 -7.42 -15.59
N LEU A 256 13.57 -6.72 -16.69
CA LEU A 256 14.79 -6.99 -17.46
C LEU A 256 16.01 -6.48 -16.70
N VAL A 257 15.96 -5.27 -16.16
CA VAL A 257 17.06 -4.69 -15.38
C VAL A 257 17.31 -5.49 -14.09
N ALA A 258 16.28 -6.07 -13.50
CA ALA A 258 16.43 -6.92 -12.31
C ALA A 258 17.29 -8.19 -12.56
N LEU A 259 17.39 -8.65 -13.81
CA LEU A 259 18.27 -9.77 -14.19
C LEU A 259 19.77 -9.44 -14.07
N GLU A 260 20.13 -8.15 -13.99
CA GLU A 260 21.52 -7.71 -13.74
C GLU A 260 21.96 -7.92 -12.27
N GLY A 261 21.05 -8.42 -11.42
CA GLY A 261 21.34 -8.72 -10.02
C GLY A 261 21.74 -7.49 -9.21
N PRO A 262 22.83 -7.56 -8.40
CA PRO A 262 23.24 -6.44 -7.53
C PRO A 262 23.55 -5.13 -8.27
N ALA A 263 23.98 -5.18 -9.53
CA ALA A 263 24.29 -4.00 -10.34
C ALA A 263 23.06 -3.11 -10.57
N SER A 264 21.86 -3.71 -10.57
CA SER A 264 20.58 -3.00 -10.77
C SER A 264 20.15 -2.09 -9.61
N ARG A 265 20.80 -2.15 -8.43
CA ARG A 265 20.33 -1.46 -7.21
C ARG A 265 20.16 0.05 -7.38
N VAL A 266 21.10 0.71 -8.02
CA VAL A 266 21.09 2.15 -8.26
C VAL A 266 19.92 2.52 -9.17
N PHE A 267 19.70 1.74 -10.24
CA PHE A 267 18.56 1.95 -11.14
C PHE A 267 17.24 1.99 -10.38
N PHE A 268 16.95 1.02 -9.51
CA PHE A 268 15.69 0.99 -8.77
C PHE A 268 15.53 2.14 -7.79
N THR A 269 16.61 2.61 -7.17
CA THR A 269 16.59 3.80 -6.31
C THR A 269 16.25 5.05 -7.12
N GLU A 270 16.91 5.26 -8.27
CA GLU A 270 16.65 6.42 -9.13
C GLU A 270 15.28 6.32 -9.83
N LEU A 271 14.84 5.10 -10.20
CA LEU A 271 13.51 4.84 -10.73
C LEU A 271 12.44 5.32 -9.76
N MET A 272 12.55 4.97 -8.47
CA MET A 272 11.59 5.40 -7.46
C MET A 272 11.65 6.92 -7.25
N ARG A 273 12.86 7.50 -7.17
CA ARG A 273 13.06 8.93 -6.98
C ARG A 273 12.41 9.74 -8.10
N TRP A 274 12.73 9.45 -9.34
CA TRP A 274 12.32 10.24 -10.50
C TRP A 274 10.97 9.82 -11.08
N GLY A 275 10.56 8.58 -10.88
CA GLY A 275 9.25 8.08 -11.33
C GLY A 275 8.10 8.49 -10.41
N ILE A 276 8.31 8.47 -9.09
CA ILE A 276 7.24 8.75 -8.13
C ILE A 276 7.14 10.24 -7.78
N PHE A 277 8.23 10.84 -7.32
CA PHE A 277 8.23 12.19 -6.77
C PHE A 277 7.62 13.24 -7.71
N PRO A 278 8.01 13.37 -9.00
CA PRO A 278 7.45 14.40 -9.87
C PRO A 278 5.96 14.19 -10.12
N VAL A 279 5.54 12.96 -10.38
CA VAL A 279 4.14 12.64 -10.70
C VAL A 279 3.23 12.94 -9.52
N VAL A 280 3.61 12.52 -8.30
CA VAL A 280 2.81 12.79 -7.09
C VAL A 280 2.75 14.28 -6.79
N THR A 281 3.86 15.01 -6.95
CA THR A 281 3.89 16.47 -6.76
C THR A 281 2.92 17.17 -7.71
N VAL A 282 2.85 16.76 -8.96
CA VAL A 282 1.89 17.30 -9.93
C VAL A 282 0.45 16.97 -9.52
N PHE A 283 0.17 15.73 -9.07
CA PHE A 283 -1.17 15.39 -8.55
C PHE A 283 -1.55 16.25 -7.35
N ILE A 284 -0.65 16.44 -6.38
CA ILE A 284 -0.88 17.32 -5.22
C ILE A 284 -1.21 18.74 -5.68
N ALA A 285 -0.40 19.30 -6.58
CA ALA A 285 -0.59 20.67 -7.07
C ALA A 285 -1.93 20.86 -7.80
N LEU A 286 -2.30 19.91 -8.68
CA LEU A 286 -3.56 19.98 -9.43
C LEU A 286 -4.78 19.83 -8.50
N CYS A 287 -4.74 18.87 -7.58
CA CYS A 287 -5.80 18.63 -6.61
C CYS A 287 -5.96 19.82 -5.65
N ALA A 288 -4.85 20.32 -5.08
CA ALA A 288 -4.86 21.49 -4.20
C ALA A 288 -5.40 22.73 -4.92
N ARG A 289 -4.97 22.97 -6.18
CA ARG A 289 -5.52 24.05 -7.01
C ARG A 289 -7.02 23.92 -7.18
N ALA A 290 -7.53 22.71 -7.43
CA ALA A 290 -8.97 22.47 -7.62
C ALA A 290 -9.73 22.78 -6.31
N VAL A 291 -9.24 22.32 -5.14
CA VAL A 291 -9.82 22.59 -3.83
C VAL A 291 -9.81 24.09 -3.52
N LEU A 292 -8.68 24.77 -3.69
CA LEU A 292 -8.56 26.21 -3.40
C LEU A 292 -9.44 27.05 -4.30
N ARG A 293 -9.56 26.69 -5.59
CA ARG A 293 -10.47 27.39 -6.51
C ARG A 293 -11.92 27.24 -6.07
N GLU A 294 -12.33 26.03 -5.69
CA GLU A 294 -13.69 25.77 -5.25
C GLU A 294 -13.99 26.42 -3.90
N ALA A 295 -13.01 26.45 -2.96
CA ALA A 295 -13.16 27.12 -1.68
C ALA A 295 -13.33 28.64 -1.82
N ARG A 296 -12.75 29.27 -2.85
CA ARG A 296 -12.99 30.69 -3.16
C ARG A 296 -14.43 30.94 -3.62
N ILE A 297 -15.08 29.97 -4.23
CA ILE A 297 -16.46 30.06 -4.75
C ILE A 297 -17.48 29.71 -3.65
N ARG A 298 -17.26 28.56 -2.95
CA ARG A 298 -18.20 27.99 -1.99
C ARG A 298 -17.94 28.38 -0.53
N GLY A 299 -16.84 29.10 -0.29
CA GLY A 299 -16.41 29.52 1.05
C GLY A 299 -15.49 28.52 1.75
N ALA A 300 -14.85 28.99 2.82
CA ALA A 300 -13.85 28.22 3.59
C ALA A 300 -14.40 26.96 4.28
N ALA A 301 -15.72 26.82 4.39
CA ALA A 301 -16.37 25.62 4.95
C ALA A 301 -15.98 24.35 4.19
N LEU A 302 -15.70 24.43 2.87
CA LEU A 302 -15.22 23.31 2.07
C LEU A 302 -13.90 22.72 2.60
N LEU A 303 -13.02 23.55 3.16
CA LEU A 303 -11.74 23.10 3.72
C LEU A 303 -11.92 22.21 4.98
N ARG A 304 -13.13 22.21 5.57
CA ARG A 304 -13.50 21.34 6.70
C ARG A 304 -14.23 20.07 6.27
N ASP A 305 -14.46 19.91 4.96
CA ASP A 305 -15.05 18.68 4.44
C ASP A 305 -14.12 17.49 4.74
N PRO A 306 -14.63 16.35 5.28
CA PRO A 306 -13.82 15.19 5.65
C PRO A 306 -12.96 14.63 4.50
N ASP A 307 -13.44 14.67 3.26
CA ASP A 307 -12.71 14.19 2.10
C ASP A 307 -11.55 15.13 1.74
N VAL A 308 -11.78 16.44 1.85
CA VAL A 308 -10.74 17.47 1.66
C VAL A 308 -9.68 17.39 2.74
N LEU A 309 -10.08 17.21 4.01
CA LEU A 309 -9.15 17.02 5.12
C LEU A 309 -8.33 15.73 4.96
N THR A 310 -8.97 14.65 4.53
CA THR A 310 -8.29 13.37 4.23
C THR A 310 -7.24 13.54 3.14
N PHE A 311 -7.60 14.20 2.03
CA PHE A 311 -6.64 14.53 0.97
C PHE A 311 -5.50 15.38 1.52
N GLY A 312 -5.80 16.43 2.27
CA GLY A 312 -4.79 17.33 2.86
C GLY A 312 -3.81 16.61 3.77
N ALA A 313 -4.30 15.74 4.66
CA ALA A 313 -3.46 14.95 5.56
C ALA A 313 -2.58 13.95 4.78
N SER A 314 -3.15 13.26 3.77
CA SER A 314 -2.41 12.33 2.91
C SER A 314 -1.35 13.04 2.07
N ALA A 315 -1.68 14.20 1.48
CA ALA A 315 -0.73 15.02 0.73
C ALA A 315 0.41 15.56 1.61
N LEU A 316 0.10 16.03 2.82
CA LEU A 316 1.10 16.50 3.79
C LEU A 316 2.08 15.39 4.16
N LEU A 317 1.57 14.18 4.48
CA LEU A 317 2.42 13.04 4.78
C LEU A 317 3.24 12.58 3.56
N SER A 318 2.70 12.69 2.35
CA SER A 318 3.48 12.42 1.12
C SER A 318 4.66 13.37 0.98
N VAL A 319 4.43 14.69 1.19
CA VAL A 319 5.50 15.70 1.15
C VAL A 319 6.51 15.47 2.28
N ALA A 320 6.05 15.20 3.51
CA ALA A 320 6.93 14.86 4.62
C ALA A 320 7.78 13.62 4.30
N GLY A 321 7.18 12.57 3.73
CA GLY A 321 7.88 11.38 3.28
C GLY A 321 8.97 11.70 2.25
N PHE A 322 8.69 12.56 1.27
CA PHE A 322 9.67 12.97 0.26
C PHE A 322 10.84 13.75 0.88
N VAL A 323 10.56 14.71 1.76
CA VAL A 323 11.59 15.50 2.46
C VAL A 323 12.47 14.59 3.32
N LEU A 324 11.85 13.71 4.11
CA LEU A 324 12.59 12.77 4.94
C LEU A 324 13.41 11.80 4.10
N GLY A 325 12.87 11.28 2.99
CA GLY A 325 13.60 10.41 2.05
C GLY A 325 14.82 11.10 1.44
N ALA A 326 14.68 12.36 1.02
CA ALA A 326 15.79 13.16 0.51
C ALA A 326 16.86 13.47 1.56
N SER A 327 16.52 13.37 2.85
CA SER A 327 17.42 13.63 3.97
C SER A 327 18.21 12.39 4.44
N ILE A 328 17.92 11.19 3.92
CA ILE A 328 18.62 9.95 4.30
C ILE A 328 20.07 10.02 3.82
N ARG A 329 21.03 9.89 4.76
CA ARG A 329 22.48 9.87 4.48
C ARG A 329 23.16 8.60 4.98
N GLY A 330 22.47 7.76 5.74
CA GLY A 330 23.02 6.54 6.33
C GLY A 330 21.95 5.67 6.98
N SER A 331 22.34 4.63 7.71
CA SER A 331 21.45 3.67 8.33
C SER A 331 20.94 4.17 9.70
N SER A 332 20.12 5.22 9.69
CA SER A 332 19.51 5.80 10.90
C SER A 332 17.98 5.64 10.90
N THR A 333 17.33 6.07 11.99
CA THR A 333 15.87 6.08 12.11
C THR A 333 15.18 7.09 11.19
N LEU A 334 15.91 7.88 10.39
CA LEU A 334 15.36 8.63 9.25
C LEU A 334 14.71 7.71 8.20
N ILE A 335 15.23 6.48 8.02
CA ILE A 335 14.63 5.51 7.10
C ILE A 335 13.21 5.11 7.54
N PRO A 336 12.98 4.65 8.80
CA PRO A 336 11.61 4.41 9.26
C PRO A 336 10.76 5.69 9.30
N ALA A 337 11.29 6.86 9.61
CA ALA A 337 10.55 8.12 9.51
C ALA A 337 10.00 8.35 8.09
N HIS A 338 10.86 8.19 7.07
CA HIS A 338 10.48 8.31 5.66
C HIS A 338 9.37 7.34 5.27
N TYR A 339 9.54 6.05 5.52
CA TYR A 339 8.52 5.12 5.06
C TYR A 339 7.23 5.20 5.88
N HIS A 340 7.26 5.50 7.19
CA HIS A 340 6.03 5.71 7.97
C HIS A 340 5.22 6.91 7.49
N ALA A 341 5.86 8.01 7.10
CA ALA A 341 5.17 9.12 6.46
C ALA A 341 4.54 8.69 5.12
N SER A 342 5.32 8.03 4.26
CA SER A 342 4.87 7.62 2.92
C SER A 342 3.74 6.60 2.95
N ILE A 343 3.85 5.54 3.77
CA ILE A 343 2.79 4.52 3.92
C ILE A 343 1.57 5.06 4.66
N GLY A 344 1.78 5.97 5.62
CA GLY A 344 0.71 6.68 6.30
C GLY A 344 -0.17 7.45 5.32
N ALA A 345 0.46 8.12 4.34
CA ALA A 345 -0.26 8.84 3.28
C ALA A 345 -1.20 7.92 2.48
N VAL A 346 -0.74 6.73 2.09
CA VAL A 346 -1.56 5.73 1.38
C VAL A 346 -2.69 5.22 2.28
N THR A 347 -2.36 4.88 3.53
CA THR A 347 -3.30 4.32 4.50
C THR A 347 -4.45 5.27 4.79
N ILE A 348 -4.20 6.58 4.94
CA ILE A 348 -5.25 7.60 5.16
C ILE A 348 -6.30 7.55 4.05
N GLY A 349 -5.86 7.55 2.79
CA GLY A 349 -6.76 7.49 1.65
C GLY A 349 -7.60 6.21 1.67
N TYR A 350 -6.96 5.07 1.87
CA TYR A 350 -7.62 3.76 1.90
C TYR A 350 -8.61 3.64 3.07
N MET A 351 -8.29 4.19 4.24
CA MET A 351 -9.21 4.24 5.38
C MET A 351 -10.48 5.03 5.03
N ALA A 352 -10.36 6.20 4.42
CA ALA A 352 -11.51 7.03 4.06
C ALA A 352 -12.42 6.36 3.03
N ILE A 353 -11.85 5.77 1.96
CA ILE A 353 -12.66 5.11 0.93
C ILE A 353 -13.25 3.78 1.41
N THR A 354 -12.70 3.16 2.47
CA THR A 354 -13.22 1.93 3.07
C THR A 354 -14.68 2.09 3.45
N TYR A 355 -15.08 3.20 4.06
CA TYR A 355 -16.44 3.44 4.51
C TYR A 355 -17.45 3.48 3.35
N ARG A 356 -17.03 3.98 2.18
CA ARG A 356 -17.86 3.98 0.96
C ARG A 356 -17.97 2.59 0.35
N LEU A 357 -16.88 1.81 0.38
CA LEU A 357 -16.90 0.42 -0.07
C LEU A 357 -17.78 -0.44 0.83
N LEU A 358 -17.73 -0.26 2.16
CA LEU A 358 -18.61 -0.93 3.10
C LEU A 358 -20.07 -0.63 2.81
N ALA A 359 -20.44 0.64 2.63
CA ALA A 359 -21.80 1.04 2.26
C ALA A 359 -22.25 0.39 0.94
N ARG A 360 -21.36 0.33 -0.07
CA ARG A 360 -21.63 -0.33 -1.36
C ARG A 360 -21.88 -1.84 -1.21
N HIS A 361 -21.24 -2.47 -0.24
CA HIS A 361 -21.42 -3.90 0.08
C HIS A 361 -22.56 -4.18 1.07
N GLY A 362 -23.41 -3.19 1.35
CA GLY A 362 -24.57 -3.34 2.24
C GLY A 362 -24.23 -3.26 3.73
N MET A 363 -23.03 -2.82 4.09
CA MET A 363 -22.51 -2.66 5.46
C MET A 363 -22.23 -1.19 5.81
N PRO A 364 -23.20 -0.26 5.67
CA PRO A 364 -22.94 1.15 5.94
C PRO A 364 -22.67 1.40 7.42
N VAL A 365 -21.71 2.27 7.71
CA VAL A 365 -21.52 2.80 9.07
C VAL A 365 -22.72 3.67 9.45
N ARG A 366 -23.25 3.50 10.67
CA ARG A 366 -24.47 4.18 11.13
C ARG A 366 -24.31 4.79 12.52
N GLY A 367 -25.19 5.73 12.84
CA GLY A 367 -25.29 6.35 14.16
C GLY A 367 -24.03 7.13 14.54
N LYS A 368 -23.59 7.04 15.78
CA LYS A 368 -22.42 7.78 16.30
C LYS A 368 -21.11 7.42 15.58
N LEU A 369 -21.01 6.20 15.02
CA LEU A 369 -19.83 5.76 14.28
C LEU A 369 -19.59 6.54 12.98
N THR A 370 -20.60 7.20 12.41
CA THR A 370 -20.42 8.05 11.23
C THR A 370 -19.48 9.23 11.49
N ARG A 371 -19.56 9.84 12.68
CA ARG A 371 -18.65 10.91 13.10
C ARG A 371 -17.23 10.38 13.29
N VAL A 372 -17.09 9.22 13.93
CA VAL A 372 -15.80 8.57 14.12
C VAL A 372 -15.17 8.28 12.76
N ALA A 373 -15.92 7.68 11.84
CA ALA A 373 -15.46 7.38 10.48
C ALA A 373 -15.00 8.62 9.70
N ALA A 374 -15.66 9.76 9.89
CA ALA A 374 -15.30 11.01 9.24
C ALA A 374 -13.99 11.63 9.77
N VAL A 375 -13.68 11.43 11.05
CA VAL A 375 -12.50 12.02 11.71
C VAL A 375 -11.30 11.06 11.72
N GLN A 376 -11.53 9.75 11.73
CA GLN A 376 -10.51 8.73 11.89
C GLN A 376 -9.33 8.86 10.91
N PRO A 377 -9.51 9.08 9.58
CA PRO A 377 -8.38 9.20 8.66
C PRO A 377 -7.47 10.38 8.99
N ALA A 378 -8.04 11.54 9.33
CA ALA A 378 -7.28 12.73 9.70
C ALA A 378 -6.55 12.54 11.03
N LEU A 379 -7.20 11.92 12.03
CA LEU A 379 -6.60 11.61 13.33
C LEU A 379 -5.43 10.63 13.19
N PHE A 380 -5.61 9.57 12.39
CA PHE A 380 -4.54 8.64 12.06
C PHE A 380 -3.37 9.37 11.38
N GLY A 381 -3.67 10.28 10.44
CA GLY A 381 -2.65 11.08 9.76
C GLY A 381 -1.85 11.95 10.71
N ALA A 382 -2.50 12.62 11.66
CA ALA A 382 -1.83 13.40 12.70
C ALA A 382 -0.92 12.52 13.57
N GLY A 383 -1.39 11.36 14.00
CA GLY A 383 -0.60 10.38 14.75
C GLY A 383 0.63 9.88 13.97
N GLN A 384 0.45 9.57 12.69
CA GLN A 384 1.57 9.16 11.81
C GLN A 384 2.59 10.27 11.59
N LEU A 385 2.16 11.52 11.49
CA LEU A 385 3.07 12.64 11.37
C LEU A 385 3.92 12.80 12.63
N VAL A 386 3.30 12.76 13.82
CA VAL A 386 4.00 12.83 15.12
C VAL A 386 5.00 11.67 15.24
N PHE A 387 4.59 10.47 14.88
CA PHE A 387 5.43 9.28 14.90
C PHE A 387 6.65 9.42 13.96
N ALA A 388 6.42 9.85 12.70
CA ALA A 388 7.48 10.06 11.73
C ALA A 388 8.46 11.15 12.17
N LEU A 389 7.96 12.25 12.74
CA LEU A 389 8.80 13.32 13.28
C LEU A 389 9.63 12.84 14.49
N GLY A 390 9.08 12.01 15.38
CA GLY A 390 9.81 11.40 16.49
C GLY A 390 11.00 10.56 15.99
N PHE A 391 10.78 9.70 14.99
CA PHE A 391 11.88 8.94 14.37
C PHE A 391 12.87 9.83 13.63
N ALA A 392 12.41 10.89 12.98
CA ALA A 392 13.28 11.83 12.29
C ALA A 392 14.22 12.54 13.27
N LEU A 393 13.68 13.02 14.38
CA LEU A 393 14.47 13.66 15.47
C LEU A 393 15.48 12.67 16.07
N ALA A 394 15.05 11.45 16.40
CA ALA A 394 15.94 10.41 16.92
C ALA A 394 17.09 10.10 15.93
N GLY A 395 16.77 9.99 14.63
CA GLY A 395 17.77 9.75 13.58
C GLY A 395 18.72 10.92 13.38
N ALA A 396 18.26 12.15 13.51
CA ALA A 396 19.09 13.35 13.47
C ALA A 396 20.10 13.40 14.64
N HIS A 397 19.76 12.78 15.78
CA HIS A 397 20.66 12.60 16.94
C HIS A 397 21.46 11.29 16.92
N GLY A 398 21.55 10.62 15.74
CA GLY A 398 22.41 9.48 15.54
C GLY A 398 21.81 8.13 15.94
N MET A 399 20.51 8.05 16.23
CA MET A 399 19.89 6.76 16.55
C MET A 399 19.94 5.81 15.36
N ALA A 400 20.59 4.65 15.56
CA ALA A 400 20.73 3.63 14.52
C ALA A 400 19.38 2.97 14.19
N ARG A 401 19.21 2.59 12.94
CA ARG A 401 18.09 1.73 12.50
C ARG A 401 18.32 0.31 12.98
N LYS A 402 17.23 -0.38 13.34
CA LYS A 402 17.25 -1.80 13.74
C LYS A 402 18.07 -2.10 15.01
N ALA A 403 18.23 -1.12 15.91
CA ALA A 403 18.79 -1.37 17.22
C ALA A 403 17.80 -2.22 18.07
N TYR A 404 18.21 -3.42 18.46
CA TYR A 404 17.45 -4.35 19.27
C TYR A 404 18.26 -4.72 20.51
N GLY A 405 17.85 -4.17 21.66
CA GLY A 405 18.46 -4.54 22.94
C GLY A 405 19.83 -3.91 23.17
N SER A 406 20.61 -4.54 24.04
CA SER A 406 21.90 -4.08 24.54
C SER A 406 23.08 -4.28 23.56
N GLU A 407 22.87 -4.07 22.27
CA GLU A 407 24.00 -3.98 21.33
C GLU A 407 24.57 -2.58 21.31
#